data_41c1356192e1d8280a9d14ab72bb8905
#
_entry.id   41c1356192e1d8280a9d14ab72bb8905
#
_cell.length_a   1.000
_cell.length_b   1.000
_cell.length_c   1.000
_cell.angle_alpha   90.00
_cell.angle_beta   90.00
_cell.angle_gamma   90.00
#
_symmetry.space_group_name_H-M   'P 1'
#
loop_
_entity.id
_entity.type
_entity.pdbx_description
1 polymer ?
#
loop_
_entity_poly.entity_id
_entity_poly.type
_entity_poly.pdbx_seq_one_letter_code
_entity_poly.pdbx_strand_id
1 'polypeptide(L)'
;IKQWATNEANVMYSKDVINVLCVGVDTRNKNTVSGLSDSMIICSVNTKLGTITFSSIMRDSYAYLESPSGEGVYNKINSAFPFYGIDNLINTIESHFKIRIDGYAMVNFALFKAVIDKFNGIEVSVDETIASHLRNSYGFDVYAGPSVTLSGDQALAYCRSRKCYFDGDISRTANQR
;
A
#
# COMPACT_ATOMS: atom_id res chain seq x y z
N ILE A 1 13.35 -9.92 -16.73
CA ILE A 1 13.53 -8.85 -15.73
C ILE A 1 13.88 -7.61 -16.52
N LYS A 2 12.93 -6.67 -16.65
CA LYS A 2 13.22 -5.36 -17.27
C LYS A 2 14.18 -4.62 -16.35
N GLN A 3 15.31 -4.23 -16.91
CA GLN A 3 16.30 -3.38 -16.24
C GLN A 3 15.68 -1.98 -16.15
N TRP A 4 15.33 -1.56 -14.95
CA TRP A 4 14.79 -0.24 -14.69
C TRP A 4 15.89 0.78 -14.93
N ALA A 5 15.63 1.80 -15.74
CA ALA A 5 16.54 2.92 -15.93
C ALA A 5 16.52 3.78 -14.65
N THR A 6 17.30 3.39 -13.67
CA THR A 6 17.52 4.21 -12.48
C THR A 6 18.54 5.28 -12.83
N ASN A 7 18.25 6.52 -12.48
CA ASN A 7 19.24 7.59 -12.45
C ASN A 7 20.14 7.31 -11.24
N GLU A 8 21.18 6.48 -11.42
CA GLU A 8 22.02 5.88 -10.38
C GLU A 8 22.76 6.89 -9.48
N ALA A 9 22.70 8.18 -9.81
CA ALA A 9 23.59 9.18 -9.21
C ALA A 9 23.22 9.62 -7.79
N ASN A 10 22.04 9.29 -7.21
CA ASN A 10 21.62 9.87 -5.92
C ASN A 10 20.68 9.00 -5.06
N VAL A 11 20.69 7.69 -5.20
CA VAL A 11 19.82 6.79 -4.45
C VAL A 11 20.62 6.00 -3.43
N MET A 12 20.18 5.95 -2.18
CA MET A 12 20.81 5.10 -1.15
C MET A 12 20.59 3.64 -1.49
N TYR A 13 21.67 2.89 -1.55
CA TYR A 13 21.69 1.47 -1.87
C TYR A 13 22.54 0.70 -0.85
N SER A 14 22.08 -0.47 -0.47
CA SER A 14 22.86 -1.46 0.29
C SER A 14 22.61 -2.84 -0.31
N LYS A 15 23.67 -3.59 -0.58
CA LYS A 15 23.57 -4.99 -1.07
C LYS A 15 22.87 -5.94 -0.09
N ASP A 16 22.82 -5.56 1.18
CA ASP A 16 22.22 -6.36 2.25
C ASP A 16 20.74 -6.01 2.50
N VAL A 17 20.19 -5.02 1.78
CA VAL A 17 18.80 -4.56 1.91
C VAL A 17 18.09 -4.69 0.57
N ILE A 18 16.95 -5.37 0.58
CA ILE A 18 16.05 -5.51 -0.57
C ILE A 18 14.79 -4.70 -0.26
N ASN A 19 14.46 -3.72 -1.10
CA ASN A 19 13.26 -2.89 -0.96
C ASN A 19 12.21 -3.30 -1.98
N VAL A 20 11.08 -3.80 -1.51
CA VAL A 20 9.92 -4.16 -2.33
C VAL A 20 8.80 -3.16 -2.10
N LEU A 21 8.34 -2.48 -3.16
CA LEU A 21 7.21 -1.57 -3.11
C LEU A 21 5.90 -2.37 -3.22
N CYS A 22 5.12 -2.39 -2.13
CA CYS A 22 3.78 -2.96 -2.12
C CYS A 22 2.76 -1.86 -2.44
N VAL A 23 2.00 -2.05 -3.53
CA VAL A 23 1.04 -1.05 -4.03
C VAL A 23 -0.38 -1.64 -4.00
N GLY A 24 -1.27 -0.97 -3.28
CA GLY A 24 -2.71 -1.24 -3.31
C GLY A 24 -3.42 -0.25 -4.23
N VAL A 25 -4.13 -0.76 -5.24
CA VAL A 25 -4.82 0.05 -6.24
C VAL A 25 -6.34 -0.02 -6.04
N ASP A 26 -6.99 1.15 -5.96
CA ASP A 26 -8.46 1.22 -5.88
C ASP A 26 -9.08 0.94 -7.26
N THR A 27 -9.20 -0.33 -7.62
CA THR A 27 -9.97 -0.76 -8.78
C THR A 27 -10.90 -1.92 -8.43
N ARG A 28 -12.14 -1.81 -8.88
CA ARG A 28 -13.15 -2.87 -8.77
C ARG A 28 -13.12 -3.83 -9.94
N ASN A 29 -12.45 -3.47 -11.02
CA ASN A 29 -12.32 -4.34 -12.19
C ASN A 29 -11.26 -5.43 -11.93
N LYS A 30 -11.69 -6.70 -11.97
CA LYS A 30 -10.81 -7.85 -11.73
C LYS A 30 -9.67 -7.99 -12.75
N ASN A 31 -9.85 -7.44 -13.95
CA ASN A 31 -8.96 -7.64 -15.08
C ASN A 31 -8.07 -6.43 -15.39
N THR A 32 -8.20 -5.33 -14.65
CA THR A 32 -7.40 -4.14 -14.86
C THR A 32 -6.77 -3.68 -13.54
N VAL A 33 -5.56 -3.17 -13.64
CA VAL A 33 -4.86 -2.52 -12.52
C VAL A 33 -4.74 -1.04 -12.89
N SER A 34 -5.91 -0.39 -13.03
CA SER A 34 -6.00 1.05 -13.29
C SER A 34 -6.71 1.72 -12.12
N GLY A 35 -6.19 2.85 -11.66
CA GLY A 35 -6.73 3.59 -10.52
C GLY A 35 -5.63 4.27 -9.72
N LEU A 36 -6.01 5.02 -8.69
CA LEU A 36 -5.04 5.65 -7.78
C LEU A 36 -4.34 4.58 -6.93
N SER A 37 -3.05 4.76 -6.70
CA SER A 37 -2.28 3.97 -5.73
C SER A 37 -2.59 4.48 -4.31
N ASP A 38 -3.66 3.95 -3.72
CA ASP A 38 -4.17 4.42 -2.43
C ASP A 38 -3.40 3.84 -1.22
N SER A 39 -2.65 2.78 -1.43
CA SER A 39 -1.74 2.20 -0.44
C SER A 39 -0.37 2.00 -1.07
N MET A 40 0.67 2.54 -0.46
CA MET A 40 2.05 2.40 -0.88
C MET A 40 2.90 2.11 0.36
N ILE A 41 3.46 0.92 0.43
CA ILE A 41 4.28 0.46 1.56
C ILE A 41 5.58 -0.09 1.00
N ILE A 42 6.71 0.40 1.52
CA ILE A 42 8.02 -0.19 1.22
C ILE A 42 8.30 -1.25 2.27
N CYS A 43 8.47 -2.48 1.81
CA CYS A 43 8.94 -3.61 2.61
C CYS A 43 10.46 -3.72 2.41
N SER A 44 11.23 -3.32 3.43
CA SER A 44 12.68 -3.38 3.43
C SER A 44 13.15 -4.63 4.18
N VAL A 45 13.75 -5.58 3.47
CA VAL A 45 14.29 -6.82 4.03
C VAL A 45 15.80 -6.67 4.16
N ASN A 46 16.31 -6.63 5.40
CA ASN A 46 17.74 -6.65 5.66
C ASN A 46 18.19 -8.10 5.85
N THR A 47 18.86 -8.65 4.84
CA THR A 47 19.30 -10.05 4.80
C THR A 47 20.44 -10.34 5.77
N LYS A 48 21.24 -9.33 6.13
CA LYS A 48 22.34 -9.47 7.08
C LYS A 48 21.88 -9.46 8.53
N LEU A 49 20.89 -8.63 8.85
CA LEU A 49 20.34 -8.50 10.21
C LEU A 49 19.14 -9.43 10.44
N GLY A 50 18.57 -10.03 9.39
CA GLY A 50 17.36 -10.84 9.50
C GLY A 50 16.13 -10.04 9.92
N THR A 51 16.05 -8.75 9.54
CA THR A 51 14.95 -7.86 9.94
C THR A 51 14.13 -7.41 8.74
N ILE A 52 12.84 -7.20 8.97
CA ILE A 52 11.90 -6.63 8.00
C ILE A 52 11.34 -5.33 8.56
N THR A 53 11.34 -4.29 7.75
CA THR A 53 10.78 -2.98 8.11
C THR A 53 9.73 -2.58 7.07
N PHE A 54 8.58 -2.11 7.54
CA PHE A 54 7.53 -1.56 6.69
C PHE A 54 7.46 -0.05 6.84
N SER A 55 7.58 0.67 5.71
CA SER A 55 7.47 2.13 5.65
C SER A 55 6.32 2.53 4.74
N SER A 56 5.27 3.13 5.29
CA SER A 56 4.13 3.61 4.51
C SER A 56 4.42 4.98 3.92
N ILE A 57 4.06 5.16 2.65
CA ILE A 57 4.07 6.44 1.96
C ILE A 57 2.64 6.98 1.97
N MET A 58 2.48 8.20 2.48
CA MET A 58 1.16 8.86 2.48
C MET A 58 0.78 9.22 1.04
N ARG A 59 -0.37 8.72 0.58
CA ARG A 59 -0.87 8.88 -0.80
C ARG A 59 -1.03 10.34 -1.24
N ASP A 60 -1.33 11.23 -0.28
CA ASP A 60 -1.52 12.66 -0.51
C ASP A 60 -0.20 13.47 -0.41
N SER A 61 0.96 12.80 -0.23
CA SER A 61 2.27 13.47 -0.27
C SER A 61 2.46 14.19 -1.59
N TYR A 62 2.91 15.45 -1.51
CA TYR A 62 3.14 16.30 -2.69
C TYR A 62 4.52 15.99 -3.27
N ALA A 63 4.55 15.57 -4.52
CA ALA A 63 5.76 15.16 -5.21
C ALA A 63 5.81 15.70 -6.63
N TYR A 64 7.01 15.85 -7.18
CA TYR A 64 7.21 16.13 -8.59
C TYR A 64 7.07 14.84 -9.39
N LEU A 65 6.07 14.78 -10.26
CA LEU A 65 5.81 13.66 -11.14
C LEU A 65 6.40 13.98 -12.51
N GLU A 66 7.50 13.34 -12.85
CA GLU A 66 8.15 13.52 -14.14
C GLU A 66 7.41 12.69 -15.21
N SER A 67 7.03 13.31 -16.31
CA SER A 67 6.45 12.58 -17.44
C SER A 67 7.52 11.87 -18.26
N PRO A 68 7.16 10.85 -19.07
CA PRO A 68 8.10 10.21 -19.98
C PRO A 68 8.75 11.15 -21.02
N SER A 69 8.16 12.33 -21.25
CA SER A 69 8.72 13.37 -22.12
C SER A 69 9.71 14.31 -21.44
N GLY A 70 9.96 14.13 -20.13
CA GLY A 70 10.85 14.98 -19.34
C GLY A 70 10.19 16.23 -18.74
N GLU A 71 8.96 16.54 -19.15
CA GLU A 71 8.14 17.54 -18.46
C GLU A 71 7.51 16.94 -17.22
N GLY A 72 7.25 17.73 -16.20
CA GLY A 72 6.65 17.21 -14.97
C GLY A 72 5.73 18.22 -14.30
N VAL A 73 4.95 17.69 -13.37
CA VAL A 73 3.97 18.47 -12.60
C VAL A 73 4.06 18.08 -11.12
N TYR A 74 3.90 19.04 -10.25
CA TYR A 74 3.72 18.78 -8.84
C TYR A 74 2.28 18.33 -8.57
N ASN A 75 2.12 17.14 -7.99
CA ASN A 75 0.83 16.58 -7.64
C ASN A 75 0.97 15.60 -6.45
N LYS A 76 -0.16 15.03 -6.01
CA LYS A 76 -0.16 13.93 -5.05
C LYS A 76 0.57 12.72 -5.62
N ILE A 77 1.42 12.09 -4.82
CA ILE A 77 2.26 10.96 -5.26
C ILE A 77 1.44 9.78 -5.80
N ASN A 78 0.23 9.56 -5.27
CA ASN A 78 -0.66 8.51 -5.74
C ASN A 78 -1.18 8.70 -7.17
N SER A 79 -1.01 9.91 -7.75
CA SER A 79 -1.33 10.20 -9.15
C SER A 79 -0.25 9.74 -10.12
N ALA A 80 0.97 9.43 -9.64
CA ALA A 80 2.07 8.97 -10.50
C ALA A 80 1.69 7.69 -11.27
N PHE A 81 1.07 6.75 -10.58
CA PHE A 81 0.68 5.47 -11.18
C PHE A 81 -0.37 5.60 -12.30
N PRO A 82 -1.54 6.25 -12.10
CA PRO A 82 -2.55 6.36 -13.16
C PRO A 82 -2.11 7.23 -14.34
N PHE A 83 -1.19 8.17 -14.15
CA PHE A 83 -0.74 9.03 -15.24
C PHE A 83 0.30 8.34 -16.12
N TYR A 84 1.26 7.65 -15.52
CA TYR A 84 2.46 7.19 -16.24
C TYR A 84 2.87 5.76 -15.90
N GLY A 85 2.07 5.00 -15.12
CA GLY A 85 2.33 3.61 -14.80
C GLY A 85 3.23 3.39 -13.60
N ILE A 86 3.52 2.10 -13.34
CA ILE A 86 4.27 1.68 -12.15
C ILE A 86 5.72 2.18 -12.16
N ASP A 87 6.33 2.24 -13.33
CA ASP A 87 7.71 2.69 -13.51
C ASP A 87 7.86 4.14 -13.05
N ASN A 88 6.87 4.98 -13.39
CA ASN A 88 6.87 6.38 -12.97
C ASN A 88 6.62 6.53 -11.46
N LEU A 89 5.75 5.72 -10.87
CA LEU A 89 5.56 5.71 -9.44
C LEU A 89 6.86 5.32 -8.71
N ILE A 90 7.57 4.30 -9.18
CA ILE A 90 8.86 3.88 -8.63
C ILE A 90 9.88 5.01 -8.75
N ASN A 91 10.05 5.58 -9.95
CA ASN A 91 10.99 6.69 -10.17
C ASN A 91 10.67 7.90 -9.29
N THR A 92 9.39 8.23 -9.11
CA THR A 92 8.94 9.30 -8.22
C THR A 92 9.33 9.01 -6.77
N ILE A 93 9.11 7.78 -6.29
CA ILE A 93 9.49 7.35 -4.93
C ILE A 93 11.00 7.41 -4.74
N GLU A 94 11.77 6.84 -5.67
CA GLU A 94 13.23 6.81 -5.63
C GLU A 94 13.82 8.23 -5.63
N SER A 95 13.33 9.09 -6.53
CA SER A 95 13.83 10.46 -6.63
C SER A 95 13.47 11.31 -5.42
N HIS A 96 12.29 11.09 -4.83
CA HIS A 96 11.79 11.88 -3.69
C HIS A 96 12.40 11.44 -2.36
N PHE A 97 12.45 10.12 -2.10
CA PHE A 97 12.94 9.55 -0.85
C PHE A 97 14.42 9.12 -0.90
N LYS A 98 15.05 9.19 -2.07
CA LYS A 98 16.46 8.82 -2.28
C LYS A 98 16.79 7.39 -1.87
N ILE A 99 15.88 6.46 -2.09
CA ILE A 99 16.03 5.04 -1.83
C ILE A 99 15.82 4.24 -3.11
N ARG A 100 16.54 3.14 -3.26
CA ARG A 100 16.36 2.23 -4.38
C ARG A 100 15.20 1.27 -4.09
N ILE A 101 14.36 1.03 -5.10
CA ILE A 101 13.32 0.00 -5.10
C ILE A 101 13.78 -1.16 -5.99
N ASP A 102 13.94 -2.36 -5.40
CA ASP A 102 14.47 -3.53 -6.10
C ASP A 102 13.36 -4.35 -6.80
N GLY A 103 12.10 -4.15 -6.41
CA GLY A 103 10.96 -4.80 -7.00
C GLY A 103 9.64 -4.26 -6.48
N TYR A 104 8.53 -4.72 -7.05
CA TYR A 104 7.22 -4.33 -6.56
C TYR A 104 6.22 -5.50 -6.56
N ALA A 105 5.21 -5.38 -5.68
CA ALA A 105 4.03 -6.22 -5.66
C ALA A 105 2.79 -5.32 -5.71
N MET A 106 1.86 -5.60 -6.63
CA MET A 106 0.67 -4.79 -6.80
C MET A 106 -0.59 -5.63 -6.63
N VAL A 107 -1.52 -5.13 -5.83
CA VAL A 107 -2.79 -5.79 -5.54
C VAL A 107 -3.96 -4.85 -5.78
N ASN A 108 -5.02 -5.38 -6.39
CA ASN A 108 -6.34 -4.75 -6.41
C ASN A 108 -7.23 -5.37 -5.32
N PHE A 109 -8.42 -4.85 -5.13
CA PHE A 109 -9.36 -5.36 -4.11
C PHE A 109 -9.70 -6.84 -4.28
N ALA A 110 -9.83 -7.31 -5.53
CA ALA A 110 -10.16 -8.71 -5.78
C ALA A 110 -9.01 -9.64 -5.37
N LEU A 111 -7.77 -9.28 -5.75
CA LEU A 111 -6.59 -10.05 -5.38
C LEU A 111 -6.32 -9.99 -3.88
N PHE A 112 -6.48 -8.80 -3.25
CA PHE A 112 -6.35 -8.65 -1.79
C PHE A 112 -7.26 -9.62 -1.04
N LYS A 113 -8.57 -9.67 -1.41
CA LYS A 113 -9.52 -10.58 -0.79
C LYS A 113 -9.14 -12.05 -1.03
N ALA A 114 -8.81 -12.39 -2.27
CA ALA A 114 -8.46 -13.76 -2.64
C ALA A 114 -7.21 -14.29 -1.90
N VAL A 115 -6.22 -13.41 -1.67
CA VAL A 115 -5.03 -13.78 -0.89
C VAL A 115 -5.39 -14.08 0.56
N ILE A 116 -6.19 -13.22 1.21
CA ILE A 116 -6.62 -13.42 2.59
C ILE A 116 -7.46 -14.70 2.72
N ASP A 117 -8.41 -14.90 1.82
CA ASP A 117 -9.27 -16.10 1.84
C ASP A 117 -8.46 -17.39 1.59
N LYS A 118 -7.39 -17.31 0.79
CA LYS A 118 -6.48 -18.44 0.56
C LYS A 118 -5.74 -18.90 1.83
N PHE A 119 -5.52 -17.98 2.77
CA PHE A 119 -4.93 -18.27 4.09
C PHE A 119 -5.99 -18.51 5.18
N ASN A 120 -7.26 -18.70 4.80
CA ASN A 120 -8.41 -18.90 5.70
C ASN A 120 -8.69 -17.68 6.60
N GLY A 121 -8.38 -16.49 6.13
CA GLY A 121 -8.59 -15.24 6.85
C GLY A 121 -7.31 -14.66 7.42
N ILE A 122 -7.46 -13.47 8.01
CA ILE A 122 -6.39 -12.77 8.74
C ILE A 122 -6.86 -12.47 10.16
N GLU A 123 -6.00 -12.72 11.13
CA GLU A 123 -6.26 -12.49 12.54
C GLU A 123 -5.83 -11.08 12.94
N VAL A 124 -6.76 -10.29 13.46
CA VAL A 124 -6.52 -8.89 13.85
C VAL A 124 -7.26 -8.54 15.13
N SER A 125 -6.77 -7.53 15.87
CA SER A 125 -7.53 -6.93 16.95
C SER A 125 -8.61 -6.00 16.39
N VAL A 126 -9.84 -6.16 16.86
CA VAL A 126 -10.99 -5.35 16.45
C VAL A 126 -11.60 -4.71 17.68
N ASP A 127 -11.66 -3.38 17.72
CA ASP A 127 -12.38 -2.64 18.75
C ASP A 127 -13.89 -2.55 18.46
N GLU A 128 -14.68 -2.15 19.45
CA GLU A 128 -16.15 -2.09 19.31
C GLU A 128 -16.61 -1.03 18.30
N THR A 129 -15.85 0.06 18.14
CA THR A 129 -16.18 1.11 17.15
C THR A 129 -16.10 0.54 15.74
N ILE A 130 -15.02 -0.18 15.43
CA ILE A 130 -14.83 -0.85 14.14
C ILE A 130 -15.83 -2.00 13.97
N ALA A 131 -16.02 -2.83 14.99
CA ALA A 131 -16.97 -3.95 14.95
C ALA A 131 -18.38 -3.43 14.65
N SER A 132 -18.86 -2.40 15.35
CA SER A 132 -20.14 -1.75 15.11
C SER A 132 -20.24 -1.19 13.70
N HIS A 133 -19.16 -0.55 13.19
CA HIS A 133 -19.14 -0.04 11.82
C HIS A 133 -19.24 -1.17 10.79
N LEU A 134 -18.53 -2.26 10.98
CA LEU A 134 -18.58 -3.43 10.08
C LEU A 134 -19.97 -4.07 10.08
N ARG A 135 -20.63 -4.19 11.24
CA ARG A 135 -22.00 -4.69 11.35
C ARG A 135 -23.01 -3.76 10.68
N ASN A 136 -22.98 -2.47 11.03
CA ASN A 136 -24.01 -1.52 10.62
C ASN A 136 -23.87 -1.05 9.17
N SER A 137 -22.64 -0.93 8.65
CA SER A 137 -22.41 -0.40 7.30
C SER A 137 -22.26 -1.47 6.23
N TYR A 138 -21.86 -2.69 6.61
CA TYR A 138 -21.59 -3.78 5.68
C TYR A 138 -22.41 -5.04 5.95
N GLY A 139 -23.10 -5.14 7.10
CA GLY A 139 -23.87 -6.32 7.47
C GLY A 139 -23.01 -7.53 7.84
N PHE A 140 -21.73 -7.33 8.19
CA PHE A 140 -20.85 -8.41 8.59
C PHE A 140 -21.07 -8.79 10.05
N ASP A 141 -21.08 -10.07 10.36
CA ASP A 141 -21.18 -10.60 11.71
C ASP A 141 -19.78 -10.60 12.37
N VAL A 142 -19.32 -9.41 12.78
CA VAL A 142 -18.00 -9.18 13.39
C VAL A 142 -18.18 -8.53 14.75
N TYR A 143 -17.54 -9.10 15.78
CA TYR A 143 -17.56 -8.61 17.15
C TYR A 143 -16.16 -8.18 17.58
N ALA A 144 -16.11 -7.27 18.57
CA ALA A 144 -14.84 -6.80 19.12
C ALA A 144 -14.09 -7.93 19.85
N GLY A 145 -12.79 -7.93 19.71
CA GLY A 145 -11.93 -8.90 20.37
C GLY A 145 -10.45 -8.66 20.05
N PRO A 146 -9.55 -9.18 20.90
CA PRO A 146 -8.10 -9.01 20.73
C PRO A 146 -7.54 -9.82 19.55
N SER A 147 -8.28 -10.84 19.11
CA SER A 147 -7.91 -11.76 18.02
C SER A 147 -9.18 -12.22 17.32
N VAL A 148 -9.50 -11.58 16.20
CA VAL A 148 -10.69 -11.84 15.37
C VAL A 148 -10.24 -12.20 13.98
N THR A 149 -10.65 -13.36 13.48
CA THR A 149 -10.35 -13.78 12.11
C THR A 149 -11.31 -13.11 11.14
N LEU A 150 -10.78 -12.31 10.23
CA LEU A 150 -11.54 -11.64 9.18
C LEU A 150 -11.34 -12.33 7.83
N SER A 151 -12.44 -12.59 7.12
CA SER A 151 -12.41 -12.99 5.70
C SER A 151 -11.88 -11.85 4.82
N GLY A 152 -11.58 -12.15 3.55
CA GLY A 152 -11.09 -11.13 2.61
C GLY A 152 -12.01 -9.93 2.44
N ASP A 153 -13.34 -10.16 2.42
CA ASP A 153 -14.31 -9.06 2.34
C ASP A 153 -14.36 -8.23 3.63
N GLN A 154 -14.33 -8.88 4.79
CA GLN A 154 -14.31 -8.23 6.10
C GLN A 154 -12.99 -7.45 6.31
N ALA A 155 -11.85 -8.03 5.93
CA ALA A 155 -10.55 -7.39 6.01
C ALA A 155 -10.46 -6.16 5.09
N LEU A 156 -11.02 -6.24 3.87
CA LEU A 156 -11.07 -5.08 2.98
C LEU A 156 -11.93 -3.96 3.58
N ALA A 157 -13.08 -4.28 4.15
CA ALA A 157 -13.93 -3.30 4.81
C ALA A 157 -13.25 -2.69 6.06
N TYR A 158 -12.56 -3.52 6.85
CA TYR A 158 -11.74 -3.09 7.98
C TYR A 158 -10.68 -2.07 7.55
N CYS A 159 -9.90 -2.37 6.51
CA CYS A 159 -8.88 -1.46 5.96
C CYS A 159 -9.47 -0.14 5.43
N ARG A 160 -10.73 -0.12 5.02
CA ARG A 160 -11.42 1.07 4.50
C ARG A 160 -12.19 1.87 5.55
N SER A 161 -12.23 1.42 6.79
CA SER A 161 -12.99 2.02 7.89
C SER A 161 -12.33 3.29 8.45
N ARG A 162 -12.19 4.34 7.63
CA ARG A 162 -11.53 5.61 7.99
C ARG A 162 -12.28 6.41 9.06
N LYS A 163 -13.61 6.38 9.02
CA LYS A 163 -14.47 7.16 9.92
C LYS A 163 -14.46 6.68 11.37
N CYS A 164 -13.88 5.51 11.63
CA CYS A 164 -13.75 4.94 12.97
C CYS A 164 -12.58 5.52 13.76
N TYR A 165 -11.71 6.31 13.13
CA TYR A 165 -10.52 6.88 13.75
C TYR A 165 -10.62 8.39 13.84
N PHE A 166 -10.26 8.97 15.01
CA PHE A 166 -10.35 10.41 15.26
C PHE A 166 -9.50 11.26 14.27
N ASP A 167 -8.32 10.77 13.92
CA ASP A 167 -7.38 11.40 12.98
C ASP A 167 -7.36 10.74 11.60
N GLY A 168 -8.42 9.97 11.29
CA GLY A 168 -8.64 9.37 9.99
C GLY A 168 -7.54 8.39 9.56
N ASP A 169 -6.71 8.77 8.60
CA ASP A 169 -5.73 7.87 7.99
C ASP A 169 -4.49 7.60 8.86
N ILE A 170 -4.14 8.45 9.82
CA ILE A 170 -2.92 8.30 10.62
C ILE A 170 -3.04 7.12 11.58
N SER A 171 -4.01 7.16 12.50
CA SER A 171 -4.24 6.04 13.43
C SER A 171 -4.67 4.76 12.72
N ARG A 172 -5.48 4.87 11.66
CA ARG A 172 -5.83 3.72 10.83
C ARG A 172 -4.58 3.03 10.29
N THR A 173 -3.68 3.77 9.67
CA THR A 173 -2.45 3.22 9.09
C THR A 173 -1.54 2.61 10.17
N ALA A 174 -1.45 3.23 11.34
CA ALA A 174 -0.67 2.71 12.46
C ALA A 174 -1.21 1.38 12.99
N ASN A 175 -2.56 1.24 13.07
CA ASN A 175 -3.20 0.03 13.60
C ASN A 175 -3.32 -1.12 12.59
N GLN A 176 -3.18 -0.84 11.29
CA GLN A 176 -3.34 -1.83 10.21
C GLN A 176 -2.02 -2.29 9.59
N ARG A 177 -0.90 -1.91 10.16
CA ARG A 177 0.45 -2.42 9.82
C ARG A 177 0.74 -3.72 10.58
#